data_d38fbe7684a6880c2cc830af33b8b7d4
#
_entry.id   d38fbe7684a6880c2cc830af33b8b7d4
#
_cell.length_a   1.000
_cell.length_b   1.000
_cell.length_c   1.000
_cell.angle_alpha   90.00
_cell.angle_beta   90.00
_cell.angle_gamma   90.00
#
_symmetry.space_group_name_H-M   'P 1'
#
loop_
_entity.id
_entity.type
_entity.pdbx_description
1 polymer ?
#
loop_
_entity_poly.entity_id
_entity_poly.type
_entity_poly.pdbx_seq_one_letter_code
_entity_poly.pdbx_strand_id
1 'polypeptide(L)'
;MQDTGSLAEIFLQQSPACQWMVSPDGAFARIYGDPLPLFGCSAAQLVGRFPDDVLGPESTAWRERFTRALHGETMLLRERRTTGTWYVTVFPLRIEGEIRFAGGNAREITPWAAAEQELRHTVLGALKAQEFERTMVSRFLHDSVGQNLTALGLQLDLIRMDLESISPDTCRRIGEIQKLLEEMMERVREYSYELNPSTVERAGLRPALDRLAGRIRTRFPGTLRLNVDPSLKLDPKLASALFQILQEAVENAVQHSGCSAIEIAVKSTRTGTVLEVRDNGRGFDPADLVSGRRGLGLLSMEHYAAQAGLELTITSTRETGTTVRAATPEAAER
;
A
#
# COMPACT_ATOMS: atom_id res chain seq x y z
N MET A 1 39.62 -38.14 -11.10
CA MET A 1 38.82 -37.39 -10.12
C MET A 1 39.62 -36.19 -9.64
N GLN A 2 39.89 -35.23 -10.53
CA GLN A 2 40.59 -34.01 -10.19
C GLN A 2 39.60 -33.01 -9.59
N ASP A 3 39.78 -32.73 -8.34
CA ASP A 3 39.61 -31.46 -7.64
C ASP A 3 38.28 -30.72 -7.80
N THR A 4 37.17 -31.39 -7.50
CA THR A 4 35.88 -30.72 -7.32
C THR A 4 35.90 -29.68 -6.18
N GLY A 5 36.78 -29.85 -5.20
CA GLY A 5 36.99 -28.90 -4.10
C GLY A 5 37.60 -27.57 -4.59
N SER A 6 38.59 -27.64 -5.48
CA SER A 6 39.26 -26.45 -6.05
C SER A 6 38.31 -25.64 -6.95
N LEU A 7 37.45 -26.29 -7.74
CA LEU A 7 36.47 -25.60 -8.59
C LEU A 7 35.38 -24.91 -7.76
N ALA A 8 34.89 -25.53 -6.69
CA ALA A 8 33.90 -24.90 -5.81
C ALA A 8 34.49 -23.68 -5.08
N GLU A 9 35.76 -23.76 -4.68
CA GLU A 9 36.46 -22.64 -4.03
C GLU A 9 36.67 -21.47 -4.99
N ILE A 10 37.06 -21.73 -6.24
CA ILE A 10 37.20 -20.73 -7.29
C ILE A 10 35.84 -20.06 -7.58
N PHE A 11 34.77 -20.86 -7.69
CA PHE A 11 33.41 -20.34 -7.89
C PHE A 11 32.95 -19.42 -6.77
N LEU A 12 33.18 -19.80 -5.52
CA LEU A 12 32.84 -19.01 -4.35
C LEU A 12 33.64 -17.69 -4.27
N GLN A 13 34.95 -17.73 -4.62
CA GLN A 13 35.81 -16.55 -4.65
C GLN A 13 35.43 -15.55 -5.75
N GLN A 14 34.93 -16.03 -6.88
CA GLN A 14 34.49 -15.17 -8.00
C GLN A 14 33.04 -14.75 -7.91
N SER A 15 32.31 -15.23 -6.89
CA SER A 15 30.91 -14.84 -6.65
C SER A 15 30.83 -13.34 -6.30
N PRO A 16 29.85 -12.60 -6.85
CA PRO A 16 29.62 -11.21 -6.46
C PRO A 16 29.06 -11.07 -5.03
N ALA A 17 28.79 -12.19 -4.36
CA ALA A 17 28.31 -12.23 -2.98
C ALA A 17 29.49 -12.45 -2.03
N CYS A 18 29.49 -11.74 -0.90
CA CYS A 18 30.38 -12.06 0.22
C CYS A 18 29.79 -13.25 0.98
N GLN A 19 30.60 -14.30 1.17
CA GLN A 19 30.20 -15.51 1.89
C GLN A 19 31.19 -15.78 2.98
N TRP A 20 30.72 -16.29 4.12
CA TRP A 20 31.58 -16.61 5.25
C TRP A 20 31.10 -17.83 6.01
N MET A 21 32.04 -18.43 6.72
CA MET A 21 31.79 -19.48 7.71
C MET A 21 32.33 -19.02 9.05
N VAL A 22 31.59 -19.33 10.10
CA VAL A 22 31.96 -19.07 11.49
C VAL A 22 32.02 -20.38 12.21
N SER A 23 33.12 -20.60 12.91
CA SER A 23 33.39 -21.82 13.73
C SER A 23 32.46 -21.87 14.97
N PRO A 24 32.36 -23.02 15.62
CA PRO A 24 31.47 -23.18 16.80
C PRO A 24 31.81 -22.27 17.97
N ASP A 25 33.04 -21.80 18.07
CA ASP A 25 33.50 -20.81 19.06
C ASP A 25 33.19 -19.37 18.68
N GLY A 26 32.67 -19.12 17.47
CA GLY A 26 32.24 -17.79 17.01
C GLY A 26 33.26 -17.00 16.19
N ALA A 27 34.44 -17.60 15.86
CA ALA A 27 35.43 -16.93 15.02
C ALA A 27 35.15 -17.12 13.51
N PHE A 28 35.56 -16.18 12.69
CA PHE A 28 35.48 -16.30 11.22
C PHE A 28 36.46 -17.42 10.75
N ALA A 29 35.92 -18.53 10.26
CA ALA A 29 36.70 -19.65 9.79
C ALA A 29 37.13 -19.51 8.34
N ARG A 30 36.27 -19.06 7.46
CA ARG A 30 36.54 -18.81 6.02
C ARG A 30 35.71 -17.68 5.49
N ILE A 31 36.21 -16.96 4.47
CA ILE A 31 35.54 -15.90 3.79
C ILE A 31 35.83 -16.02 2.29
N TYR A 32 34.79 -15.86 1.48
CA TYR A 32 34.84 -15.85 0.02
C TYR A 32 34.20 -14.56 -0.50
N GLY A 33 34.68 -14.05 -1.62
CA GLY A 33 34.29 -12.73 -2.15
C GLY A 33 34.91 -11.59 -1.35
N ASP A 34 34.37 -10.37 -1.54
CA ASP A 34 34.89 -9.16 -0.87
C ASP A 34 34.07 -8.82 0.38
N PRO A 35 34.63 -8.98 1.60
CA PRO A 35 33.95 -8.63 2.83
C PRO A 35 34.03 -7.13 3.18
N LEU A 36 34.91 -6.36 2.53
CA LEU A 36 35.18 -4.97 2.88
C LEU A 36 33.93 -4.06 2.87
N PRO A 37 33.04 -4.16 1.87
CA PRO A 37 31.84 -3.30 1.85
C PRO A 37 30.85 -3.62 2.94
N LEU A 38 30.81 -4.86 3.45
CA LEU A 38 29.86 -5.31 4.49
C LEU A 38 30.42 -5.13 5.89
N PHE A 39 31.67 -5.60 6.12
CA PHE A 39 32.29 -5.66 7.44
C PHE A 39 33.29 -4.52 7.70
N GLY A 40 33.66 -3.75 6.68
CA GLY A 40 34.69 -2.70 6.82
C GLY A 40 36.12 -3.23 6.96
N CYS A 41 36.33 -4.55 6.81
CA CYS A 41 37.60 -5.26 7.00
C CYS A 41 37.86 -6.20 5.84
N SER A 42 39.14 -6.43 5.52
CA SER A 42 39.55 -7.43 4.51
C SER A 42 39.41 -8.86 5.06
N ALA A 43 39.33 -9.84 4.16
CA ALA A 43 39.27 -11.24 4.54
C ALA A 43 40.48 -11.65 5.44
N ALA A 44 41.69 -11.15 5.16
CA ALA A 44 42.86 -11.42 5.95
C ALA A 44 42.79 -10.86 7.39
N GLN A 45 42.02 -9.80 7.61
CA GLN A 45 41.79 -9.22 8.93
C GLN A 45 40.73 -9.97 9.72
N LEU A 46 39.79 -10.63 9.04
CA LEU A 46 38.64 -11.30 9.65
C LEU A 46 38.93 -12.76 9.98
N VAL A 47 39.59 -13.51 9.08
CA VAL A 47 39.81 -14.96 9.28
C VAL A 47 40.64 -15.23 10.55
N GLY A 48 40.14 -16.13 11.37
CA GLY A 48 40.71 -16.47 12.68
C GLY A 48 40.40 -15.49 13.81
N ARG A 49 39.58 -14.43 13.54
CA ARG A 49 39.24 -13.44 14.54
C ARG A 49 37.77 -13.54 14.94
N PHE A 50 37.46 -13.07 16.15
CA PHE A 50 36.09 -12.91 16.62
C PHE A 50 35.50 -11.59 16.16
N PRO A 51 34.17 -11.48 16.02
CA PRO A 51 33.50 -10.21 15.73
C PRO A 51 33.93 -9.07 16.66
N ASP A 52 34.11 -9.36 17.96
CA ASP A 52 34.50 -8.39 18.97
C ASP A 52 35.88 -7.78 18.74
N ASP A 53 36.78 -8.48 18.06
CA ASP A 53 38.14 -8.01 17.78
C ASP A 53 38.23 -7.06 16.58
N VAL A 54 37.24 -7.16 15.66
CA VAL A 54 37.39 -6.54 14.31
C VAL A 54 36.23 -5.71 13.85
N LEU A 55 35.01 -5.90 14.38
CA LEU A 55 33.80 -5.22 13.88
C LEU A 55 33.36 -4.00 14.71
N GLY A 56 34.11 -3.61 15.73
CA GLY A 56 33.82 -2.43 16.54
C GLY A 56 32.40 -2.42 17.13
N PRO A 57 31.65 -1.32 16.96
CA PRO A 57 30.31 -1.18 17.58
C PRO A 57 29.28 -2.23 17.12
N GLU A 58 29.50 -2.85 15.97
CA GLU A 58 28.56 -3.83 15.39
C GLU A 58 28.85 -5.27 15.84
N SER A 59 29.92 -5.48 16.54
CA SER A 59 30.39 -6.81 16.99
C SER A 59 29.32 -7.57 17.76
N THR A 60 28.64 -6.89 18.69
CA THR A 60 27.59 -7.51 19.53
C THR A 60 26.44 -8.05 18.67
N ALA A 61 25.98 -7.30 17.69
CA ALA A 61 24.90 -7.74 16.80
C ALA A 61 25.31 -8.94 15.94
N TRP A 62 26.54 -8.93 15.41
CA TRP A 62 27.04 -10.04 14.62
C TRP A 62 27.28 -11.30 15.46
N ARG A 63 27.82 -11.16 16.66
CA ARG A 63 27.99 -12.28 17.59
C ARG A 63 26.64 -12.92 17.95
N GLU A 64 25.63 -12.13 18.25
CA GLU A 64 24.29 -12.65 18.53
C GLU A 64 23.74 -13.44 17.34
N ARG A 65 23.86 -12.91 16.11
CA ARG A 65 23.43 -13.58 14.88
C ARG A 65 24.15 -14.92 14.67
N PHE A 66 25.46 -14.95 14.89
CA PHE A 66 26.23 -16.19 14.76
C PHE A 66 25.82 -17.22 15.80
N THR A 67 25.64 -16.79 17.04
CA THR A 67 25.15 -17.64 18.12
C THR A 67 23.79 -18.25 17.79
N ARG A 68 22.83 -17.46 17.32
CA ARG A 68 21.50 -17.93 16.92
C ARG A 68 21.59 -18.94 15.77
N ALA A 69 22.44 -18.70 14.79
CA ALA A 69 22.64 -19.64 13.69
C ALA A 69 23.25 -20.95 14.16
N LEU A 70 24.24 -20.91 15.07
CA LEU A 70 24.81 -22.09 15.69
C LEU A 70 23.80 -22.91 16.52
N HIS A 71 22.73 -22.27 16.99
CA HIS A 71 21.60 -22.94 17.65
C HIS A 71 20.48 -23.37 16.67
N GLY A 72 20.69 -23.24 15.36
CA GLY A 72 19.82 -23.80 14.34
C GLY A 72 18.86 -22.80 13.68
N GLU A 73 18.95 -21.52 14.00
CA GLU A 73 18.09 -20.49 13.44
C GLU A 73 18.66 -19.95 12.12
N THR A 74 17.77 -19.75 11.13
CA THR A 74 18.11 -19.04 9.89
C THR A 74 17.51 -17.64 9.93
N MET A 75 18.35 -16.64 9.67
CA MET A 75 17.96 -15.24 9.69
C MET A 75 18.15 -14.63 8.32
N LEU A 76 17.18 -13.83 7.86
CA LEU A 76 17.24 -13.01 6.66
C LEU A 76 17.14 -11.55 7.06
N LEU A 77 18.13 -10.75 6.70
CA LEU A 77 18.29 -9.38 7.15
C LEU A 77 18.53 -8.45 5.96
N ARG A 78 18.03 -7.21 6.07
CA ARG A 78 18.39 -6.14 5.15
C ARG A 78 19.26 -5.15 5.90
N GLU A 79 20.52 -5.10 5.52
CA GLU A 79 21.54 -4.23 6.14
C GLU A 79 21.80 -3.01 5.27
N ARG A 80 21.72 -1.83 5.87
CA ARG A 80 22.10 -0.58 5.19
C ARG A 80 23.46 -0.14 5.67
N ARG A 81 24.41 -0.04 4.73
CA ARG A 81 25.79 0.39 4.96
C ARG A 81 26.06 1.69 4.23
N THR A 82 27.15 2.35 4.55
CA THR A 82 27.61 3.53 3.80
C THR A 82 27.91 3.20 2.34
N THR A 83 28.35 1.97 2.06
CA THR A 83 28.65 1.43 0.74
C THR A 83 27.44 0.97 -0.06
N GLY A 84 26.29 0.78 0.59
CA GLY A 84 25.07 0.30 -0.09
C GLY A 84 24.11 -0.44 0.81
N THR A 85 23.11 -1.05 0.17
CA THR A 85 22.12 -1.90 0.84
C THR A 85 22.40 -3.35 0.51
N TRP A 86 22.39 -4.20 1.54
CA TRP A 86 22.76 -5.61 1.46
C TRP A 86 21.63 -6.51 1.92
N TYR A 87 21.42 -7.60 1.20
CA TYR A 87 20.66 -8.75 1.69
C TYR A 87 21.63 -9.73 2.35
N VAL A 88 21.40 -10.00 3.64
CA VAL A 88 22.26 -10.85 4.45
C VAL A 88 21.45 -12.03 4.96
N THR A 89 21.93 -13.23 4.67
CA THR A 89 21.39 -14.46 5.24
C THR A 89 22.43 -15.09 6.17
N VAL A 90 22.03 -15.41 7.40
CA VAL A 90 22.88 -16.16 8.35
C VAL A 90 22.13 -17.43 8.71
N PHE A 91 22.80 -18.59 8.59
CA PHE A 91 22.15 -19.89 8.68
C PHE A 91 23.09 -20.97 9.28
N PRO A 92 22.53 -22.04 9.86
CA PRO A 92 23.33 -23.17 10.35
C PRO A 92 23.86 -23.99 9.18
N LEU A 93 25.16 -24.34 9.24
CA LEU A 93 25.77 -25.30 8.34
C LEU A 93 25.85 -26.66 9.04
N ARG A 94 25.17 -27.65 8.47
CA ARG A 94 25.09 -29.00 8.99
C ARG A 94 26.06 -29.93 8.23
N ILE A 95 26.84 -30.69 8.97
CA ILE A 95 27.68 -31.76 8.45
C ILE A 95 27.22 -33.02 9.15
N GLU A 96 26.84 -34.03 8.39
CA GLU A 96 26.35 -35.34 8.93
C GLU A 96 25.16 -35.16 9.91
N GLY A 97 24.30 -34.15 9.67
CA GLY A 97 23.13 -33.85 10.50
C GLY A 97 23.37 -32.92 11.69
N GLU A 98 24.63 -32.79 12.15
CA GLU A 98 25.01 -31.88 13.24
C GLU A 98 25.40 -30.49 12.75
N ILE A 99 25.06 -29.47 13.52
CA ILE A 99 25.48 -28.08 13.22
C ILE A 99 26.95 -27.93 13.60
N ARG A 100 27.79 -27.75 12.59
CA ARG A 100 29.25 -27.63 12.77
C ARG A 100 29.75 -26.20 12.60
N PHE A 101 29.03 -25.35 11.86
CA PHE A 101 29.39 -23.96 11.59
C PHE A 101 28.13 -23.11 11.44
N ALA A 102 28.29 -21.81 11.62
CA ALA A 102 27.33 -20.86 11.07
C ALA A 102 27.83 -20.39 9.69
N GLY A 103 26.96 -20.40 8.70
CA GLY A 103 27.20 -19.83 7.38
C GLY A 103 26.58 -18.47 7.22
N GLY A 104 27.14 -17.66 6.36
CA GLY A 104 26.52 -16.41 5.96
C GLY A 104 26.72 -16.11 4.48
N ASN A 105 25.76 -15.41 3.91
CA ASN A 105 25.81 -14.92 2.54
C ASN A 105 25.26 -13.49 2.53
N ALA A 106 26.02 -12.58 1.90
CA ALA A 106 25.58 -11.22 1.71
C ALA A 106 25.70 -10.82 0.23
N ARG A 107 24.62 -10.25 -0.30
CA ARG A 107 24.58 -9.75 -1.65
C ARG A 107 24.17 -8.29 -1.65
N GLU A 108 24.91 -7.48 -2.40
CA GLU A 108 24.52 -6.08 -2.59
C GLU A 108 23.26 -5.96 -3.44
N ILE A 109 22.31 -5.18 -2.94
CA ILE A 109 21.03 -4.88 -3.62
C ILE A 109 20.82 -3.39 -3.85
N THR A 110 21.86 -2.58 -3.71
CA THR A 110 21.78 -1.11 -3.89
C THR A 110 21.09 -0.71 -5.18
N PRO A 111 21.41 -1.26 -6.37
CA PRO A 111 20.75 -0.90 -7.61
C PRO A 111 19.25 -1.20 -7.60
N TRP A 112 18.85 -2.31 -6.99
CA TRP A 112 17.45 -2.72 -6.87
C TRP A 112 16.69 -1.85 -5.86
N ALA A 113 17.33 -1.52 -4.74
CA ALA A 113 16.74 -0.65 -3.73
C ALA A 113 16.54 0.79 -4.26
N ALA A 114 17.49 1.29 -5.04
CA ALA A 114 17.38 2.58 -5.69
C ALA A 114 16.27 2.59 -6.75
N ALA A 115 16.20 1.57 -7.59
CA ALA A 115 15.15 1.44 -8.61
C ALA A 115 13.75 1.29 -7.97
N GLU A 116 13.63 0.53 -6.88
CA GLU A 116 12.39 0.42 -6.11
C GLU A 116 11.95 1.78 -5.57
N GLN A 117 12.88 2.55 -5.02
CA GLN A 117 12.61 3.88 -4.48
C GLN A 117 12.22 4.87 -5.57
N GLU A 118 12.89 4.85 -6.72
CA GLU A 118 12.58 5.69 -7.88
C GLU A 118 11.20 5.35 -8.45
N LEU A 119 10.89 4.06 -8.59
CA LEU A 119 9.57 3.60 -9.00
C LEU A 119 8.49 4.07 -8.03
N ARG A 120 8.72 3.95 -6.73
CA ARG A 120 7.80 4.41 -5.69
C ARG A 120 7.57 5.93 -5.78
N HIS A 121 8.63 6.71 -5.99
CA HIS A 121 8.53 8.16 -6.21
C HIS A 121 7.72 8.52 -7.46
N THR A 122 7.96 7.82 -8.56
CA THR A 122 7.24 8.02 -9.82
C THR A 122 5.75 7.69 -9.67
N VAL A 123 5.43 6.59 -9.01
CA VAL A 123 4.04 6.18 -8.74
C VAL A 123 3.32 7.20 -7.86
N LEU A 124 3.95 7.65 -6.79
CA LEU A 124 3.37 8.67 -5.90
C LEU A 124 3.19 10.01 -6.62
N GLY A 125 4.11 10.39 -7.52
CA GLY A 125 3.97 11.54 -8.39
C GLY A 125 2.77 11.43 -9.33
N ALA A 126 2.59 10.29 -9.95
CA ALA A 126 1.46 10.01 -10.85
C ALA A 126 0.12 10.02 -10.10
N LEU A 127 0.04 9.45 -8.89
CA LEU A 127 -1.16 9.50 -8.05
C LEU A 127 -1.56 10.93 -7.70
N LYS A 128 -0.59 11.76 -7.28
CA LYS A 128 -0.84 13.18 -6.98
C LYS A 128 -1.30 13.98 -8.20
N ALA A 129 -0.72 13.71 -9.36
CA ALA A 129 -1.13 14.34 -10.61
C ALA A 129 -2.58 13.94 -10.98
N GLN A 130 -2.93 12.68 -10.82
CA GLN A 130 -4.29 12.18 -11.05
C GLN A 130 -5.30 12.80 -10.07
N GLU A 131 -4.97 12.94 -8.78
CA GLU A 131 -5.82 13.62 -7.80
C GLU A 131 -6.03 15.09 -8.16
N PHE A 132 -4.95 15.77 -8.57
CA PHE A 132 -5.04 17.16 -9.01
C PHE A 132 -5.96 17.30 -10.23
N GLU A 133 -5.79 16.46 -11.24
CA GLU A 133 -6.64 16.44 -12.44
C GLU A 133 -8.11 16.19 -12.08
N ARG A 134 -8.40 15.18 -11.26
CA ARG A 134 -9.76 14.89 -10.77
C ARG A 134 -10.38 16.09 -10.06
N THR A 135 -9.61 16.75 -9.20
CA THR A 135 -10.05 17.95 -8.48
C THR A 135 -10.33 19.11 -9.43
N MET A 136 -9.48 19.33 -10.43
CA MET A 136 -9.66 20.39 -11.42
C MET A 136 -10.89 20.14 -12.31
N VAL A 137 -11.07 18.91 -12.79
CA VAL A 137 -12.25 18.54 -13.58
C VAL A 137 -13.52 18.67 -12.76
N SER A 138 -13.52 18.24 -11.51
CA SER A 138 -14.68 18.41 -10.63
C SER A 138 -15.05 19.88 -10.42
N ARG A 139 -14.07 20.75 -10.16
CA ARG A 139 -14.32 22.20 -10.05
C ARG A 139 -14.88 22.78 -11.33
N PHE A 140 -14.30 22.42 -12.47
CA PHE A 140 -14.81 22.88 -13.77
C PHE A 140 -16.26 22.47 -14.00
N LEU A 141 -16.61 21.22 -13.70
CA LEU A 141 -17.99 20.73 -13.80
C LEU A 141 -18.94 21.50 -12.88
N HIS A 142 -18.53 21.73 -11.64
CA HIS A 142 -19.35 22.44 -10.68
C HIS A 142 -19.49 23.94 -11.01
N ASP A 143 -18.36 24.63 -11.20
CA ASP A 143 -18.33 26.09 -11.28
C ASP A 143 -18.71 26.61 -12.67
N SER A 144 -18.30 25.91 -13.74
CA SER A 144 -18.60 26.39 -15.11
C SER A 144 -19.85 25.72 -15.67
N VAL A 145 -19.89 24.39 -15.70
CA VAL A 145 -21.02 23.69 -16.32
C VAL A 145 -22.29 23.83 -15.49
N GLY A 146 -22.20 23.60 -14.17
CA GLY A 146 -23.37 23.69 -13.28
C GLY A 146 -23.99 25.08 -13.23
N GLN A 147 -23.15 26.13 -13.16
CA GLN A 147 -23.65 27.53 -13.18
C GLN A 147 -24.32 27.90 -14.51
N ASN A 148 -23.75 27.50 -15.65
CA ASN A 148 -24.32 27.75 -16.96
C ASN A 148 -25.68 27.05 -17.15
N LEU A 149 -25.80 25.80 -16.69
CA LEU A 149 -27.07 25.07 -16.74
C LEU A 149 -28.11 25.71 -15.83
N THR A 150 -27.73 26.21 -14.66
CA THR A 150 -28.64 26.97 -13.77
C THR A 150 -29.11 28.26 -14.43
N ALA A 151 -28.22 29.02 -15.06
CA ALA A 151 -28.59 30.25 -15.77
C ALA A 151 -29.55 29.97 -16.94
N LEU A 152 -29.32 28.88 -17.69
CA LEU A 152 -30.24 28.44 -18.75
C LEU A 152 -31.62 28.06 -18.20
N GLY A 153 -31.69 27.39 -17.06
CA GLY A 153 -32.96 27.09 -16.39
C GLY A 153 -33.76 28.33 -16.04
N LEU A 154 -33.09 29.32 -15.44
CA LEU A 154 -33.73 30.61 -15.11
C LEU A 154 -34.22 31.36 -16.35
N GLN A 155 -33.47 31.34 -17.45
CA GLN A 155 -33.92 31.96 -18.69
C GLN A 155 -35.15 31.26 -19.28
N LEU A 156 -35.18 29.92 -19.23
CA LEU A 156 -36.37 29.18 -19.66
C LEU A 156 -37.58 29.44 -18.77
N ASP A 157 -37.41 29.65 -17.46
CA ASP A 157 -38.49 30.05 -16.56
C ASP A 157 -39.08 31.43 -16.97
N LEU A 158 -38.24 32.43 -17.25
CA LEU A 158 -38.66 33.73 -17.70
C LEU A 158 -39.46 33.66 -19.01
N ILE A 159 -38.93 32.93 -20.01
CA ILE A 159 -39.61 32.76 -21.30
C ILE A 159 -40.96 32.05 -21.12
N ARG A 160 -41.02 31.06 -20.24
CA ARG A 160 -42.27 30.34 -19.94
C ARG A 160 -43.32 31.28 -19.33
N MET A 161 -42.93 32.15 -18.39
CA MET A 161 -43.80 33.13 -17.78
C MET A 161 -44.35 34.13 -18.82
N ASP A 162 -43.50 34.63 -19.73
CA ASP A 162 -43.88 35.55 -20.78
C ASP A 162 -44.89 34.95 -21.78
N LEU A 163 -44.82 33.63 -22.00
CA LEU A 163 -45.64 32.92 -22.98
C LEU A 163 -46.87 32.22 -22.38
N GLU A 164 -47.04 32.22 -21.06
CA GLU A 164 -48.06 31.43 -20.36
C GLU A 164 -49.49 31.74 -20.86
N SER A 165 -49.77 33.02 -21.13
CA SER A 165 -51.07 33.49 -21.64
C SER A 165 -51.19 33.46 -23.18
N ILE A 166 -50.06 33.25 -23.91
CA ILE A 166 -49.99 33.42 -25.36
C ILE A 166 -49.97 32.04 -26.08
N SER A 167 -49.22 31.09 -25.59
CA SER A 167 -49.03 29.80 -26.24
C SER A 167 -48.85 28.66 -25.24
N PRO A 168 -49.94 28.00 -24.81
CA PRO A 168 -49.87 26.86 -23.87
C PRO A 168 -49.02 25.68 -24.39
N ASP A 169 -49.03 25.46 -25.71
CA ASP A 169 -48.23 24.36 -26.31
C ASP A 169 -46.73 24.63 -26.24
N THR A 170 -46.31 25.90 -26.42
CA THR A 170 -44.92 26.32 -26.25
C THR A 170 -44.50 26.20 -24.79
N CYS A 171 -45.35 26.57 -23.84
CA CYS A 171 -45.08 26.42 -22.41
C CYS A 171 -44.86 24.94 -22.03
N ARG A 172 -45.63 24.03 -22.59
CA ARG A 172 -45.46 22.57 -22.39
C ARG A 172 -44.09 22.09 -22.87
N ARG A 173 -43.68 22.50 -24.09
CA ARG A 173 -42.35 22.17 -24.67
C ARG A 173 -41.20 22.74 -23.81
N ILE A 174 -41.32 23.95 -23.30
CA ILE A 174 -40.35 24.53 -22.37
C ILE A 174 -40.25 23.71 -21.11
N GLY A 175 -41.37 23.24 -20.54
CA GLY A 175 -41.38 22.35 -19.39
C GLY A 175 -40.67 20.99 -19.62
N GLU A 176 -40.81 20.44 -20.82
CA GLU A 176 -40.10 19.22 -21.22
C GLU A 176 -38.57 19.48 -21.30
N ILE A 177 -38.13 20.62 -21.84
CA ILE A 177 -36.70 21.01 -21.87
C ILE A 177 -36.17 21.26 -20.47
N GLN A 178 -36.93 21.92 -19.59
CA GLN A 178 -36.55 22.16 -18.19
C GLN A 178 -36.34 20.85 -17.46
N LYS A 179 -37.19 19.85 -17.66
CA LYS A 179 -37.04 18.54 -17.06
C LYS A 179 -35.73 17.82 -17.50
N LEU A 180 -35.43 17.91 -18.82
CA LEU A 180 -34.14 17.38 -19.34
C LEU A 180 -32.95 18.13 -18.74
N LEU A 181 -33.06 19.44 -18.56
CA LEU A 181 -32.02 20.27 -17.95
C LEU A 181 -31.77 19.88 -16.49
N GLU A 182 -32.84 19.66 -15.71
CA GLU A 182 -32.75 19.17 -14.33
C GLU A 182 -32.06 17.81 -14.25
N GLU A 183 -32.40 16.86 -15.13
CA GLU A 183 -31.75 15.55 -15.22
C GLU A 183 -30.25 15.69 -15.56
N MET A 184 -29.92 16.61 -16.49
CA MET A 184 -28.49 16.87 -16.84
C MET A 184 -27.74 17.51 -15.67
N MET A 185 -28.36 18.48 -14.95
CA MET A 185 -27.75 19.09 -13.77
C MET A 185 -27.47 18.07 -12.68
N GLU A 186 -28.37 17.13 -12.43
CA GLU A 186 -28.15 16.07 -11.44
C GLU A 186 -27.00 15.15 -11.86
N ARG A 187 -26.93 14.74 -13.13
CA ARG A 187 -25.79 13.95 -13.65
C ARG A 187 -24.45 14.69 -13.52
N VAL A 188 -24.42 15.98 -13.84
CA VAL A 188 -23.20 16.80 -13.68
C VAL A 188 -22.77 16.88 -12.21
N ARG A 189 -23.72 17.01 -11.29
CA ARG A 189 -23.46 16.97 -9.85
C ARG A 189 -22.90 15.61 -9.44
N GLU A 190 -23.49 14.51 -9.87
CA GLU A 190 -23.02 13.17 -9.58
C GLU A 190 -21.57 12.97 -10.05
N TYR A 191 -21.25 13.31 -11.31
CA TYR A 191 -19.88 13.22 -11.83
C TYR A 191 -18.89 14.15 -11.10
N SER A 192 -19.31 15.37 -10.77
CA SER A 192 -18.47 16.28 -9.97
C SER A 192 -18.15 15.70 -8.60
N TYR A 193 -19.11 15.06 -7.96
CA TYR A 193 -18.90 14.39 -6.68
C TYR A 193 -17.98 13.16 -6.78
N GLU A 194 -18.07 12.41 -7.86
CA GLU A 194 -17.21 11.23 -8.09
C GLU A 194 -15.75 11.59 -8.29
N LEU A 195 -15.50 12.71 -8.94
CA LEU A 195 -14.16 13.17 -9.27
C LEU A 195 -13.47 13.89 -8.11
N ASN A 196 -14.20 14.39 -7.12
CA ASN A 196 -13.65 15.27 -6.09
C ASN A 196 -13.42 14.54 -4.76
N PRO A 197 -12.17 14.27 -4.40
CA PRO A 197 -11.83 13.73 -3.08
C PRO A 197 -12.29 14.63 -1.92
N SER A 198 -12.30 15.96 -2.12
CA SER A 198 -12.72 16.94 -1.10
C SER A 198 -14.24 16.95 -0.83
N THR A 199 -15.01 16.14 -1.54
CA THR A 199 -16.44 15.98 -1.25
C THR A 199 -16.66 15.35 0.11
N VAL A 200 -15.79 14.42 0.50
CA VAL A 200 -15.83 13.79 1.81
C VAL A 200 -15.52 14.80 2.91
N GLU A 201 -14.62 15.74 2.65
CA GLU A 201 -14.26 16.81 3.58
C GLU A 201 -15.43 17.76 3.85
N ARG A 202 -16.29 18.01 2.84
CA ARG A 202 -17.43 18.94 2.94
C ARG A 202 -18.72 18.25 3.40
N ALA A 203 -19.04 17.10 2.82
CA ALA A 203 -20.30 16.38 3.08
C ALA A 203 -20.19 15.35 4.20
N GLY A 204 -18.97 15.01 4.63
CA GLY A 204 -18.69 13.95 5.59
C GLY A 204 -18.60 12.56 4.96
N LEU A 205 -18.08 11.62 5.76
CA LEU A 205 -17.82 10.23 5.31
C LEU A 205 -19.12 9.49 5.00
N ARG A 206 -20.16 9.63 5.81
CA ARG A 206 -21.40 8.84 5.68
C ARG A 206 -22.10 9.03 4.33
N PRO A 207 -22.39 10.26 3.86
CA PRO A 207 -23.00 10.47 2.55
C PRO A 207 -22.15 9.94 1.39
N ALA A 208 -20.82 10.03 1.50
CA ALA A 208 -19.91 9.48 0.49
C ALA A 208 -19.99 7.95 0.43
N LEU A 209 -20.09 7.28 1.58
CA LEU A 209 -20.24 5.83 1.66
C LEU A 209 -21.60 5.36 1.12
N ASP A 210 -22.68 6.06 1.42
CA ASP A 210 -24.02 5.71 0.92
C ASP A 210 -24.06 5.77 -0.61
N ARG A 211 -23.42 6.78 -1.23
CA ARG A 211 -23.28 6.88 -2.70
C ARG A 211 -22.40 5.78 -3.27
N LEU A 212 -21.23 5.54 -2.67
CA LEU A 212 -20.36 4.44 -3.11
C LEU A 212 -21.10 3.11 -3.06
N ALA A 213 -21.83 2.85 -1.97
CA ALA A 213 -22.63 1.64 -1.83
C ALA A 213 -23.72 1.53 -2.91
N GLY A 214 -24.38 2.64 -3.25
CA GLY A 214 -25.34 2.69 -4.36
C GLY A 214 -24.72 2.24 -5.68
N ARG A 215 -23.58 2.81 -6.05
CA ARG A 215 -22.84 2.46 -7.28
C ARG A 215 -22.36 1.01 -7.30
N ILE A 216 -21.82 0.53 -6.18
CA ILE A 216 -21.34 -0.85 -6.10
C ILE A 216 -22.49 -1.84 -6.30
N ARG A 217 -23.65 -1.57 -5.68
CA ARG A 217 -24.86 -2.42 -5.84
C ARG A 217 -25.35 -2.55 -7.28
N THR A 218 -25.11 -1.57 -8.16
CA THR A 218 -25.52 -1.64 -9.58
C THR A 218 -24.64 -2.57 -10.41
N ARG A 219 -23.39 -2.84 -10.00
CA ARG A 219 -22.41 -3.64 -10.76
C ARG A 219 -21.90 -4.88 -10.04
N PHE A 220 -22.17 -5.00 -8.75
CA PHE A 220 -21.77 -6.12 -7.92
C PHE A 220 -23.01 -6.97 -7.58
N PRO A 221 -23.10 -8.20 -8.09
CA PRO A 221 -24.28 -9.05 -7.87
C PRO A 221 -24.34 -9.67 -6.46
N GLY A 222 -23.28 -9.46 -5.65
CA GLY A 222 -23.17 -9.99 -4.30
C GLY A 222 -23.82 -9.09 -3.23
N THR A 223 -23.59 -9.45 -1.98
CA THR A 223 -24.12 -8.71 -0.82
C THR A 223 -23.10 -7.65 -0.37
N LEU A 224 -23.51 -6.39 -0.32
CA LEU A 224 -22.73 -5.29 0.27
C LEU A 224 -23.37 -4.86 1.59
N ARG A 225 -22.65 -5.07 2.71
CA ARG A 225 -23.04 -4.66 4.05
C ARG A 225 -22.24 -3.44 4.48
N LEU A 226 -22.93 -2.41 4.99
CA LEU A 226 -22.33 -1.18 5.48
C LEU A 226 -22.68 -0.98 6.94
N ASN A 227 -21.68 -0.98 7.81
CA ASN A 227 -21.81 -0.80 9.25
C ASN A 227 -20.95 0.40 9.68
N VAL A 228 -21.58 1.56 9.76
CA VAL A 228 -20.91 2.82 10.14
C VAL A 228 -21.50 3.33 11.43
N ASP A 229 -20.65 3.57 12.42
CA ASP A 229 -21.04 4.16 13.69
C ASP A 229 -21.73 5.51 13.47
N PRO A 230 -23.00 5.69 13.85
CA PRO A 230 -23.71 6.94 13.62
C PRO A 230 -23.17 8.11 14.45
N SER A 231 -22.43 7.84 15.52
CA SER A 231 -21.81 8.87 16.38
C SER A 231 -20.43 9.34 15.88
N LEU A 232 -19.94 8.77 14.78
CA LEU A 232 -18.60 9.00 14.26
C LEU A 232 -18.39 10.46 13.85
N LYS A 233 -17.49 11.14 14.53
CA LYS A 233 -17.01 12.49 14.18
C LYS A 233 -15.56 12.39 13.75
N LEU A 234 -15.28 12.69 12.49
CA LEU A 234 -13.95 12.61 11.91
C LEU A 234 -13.45 14.00 11.52
N ASP A 235 -12.16 14.19 11.68
CA ASP A 235 -11.47 15.29 11.00
C ASP A 235 -11.63 15.12 9.49
N PRO A 236 -11.85 16.20 8.72
CA PRO A 236 -12.07 16.14 7.28
C PRO A 236 -10.96 15.42 6.51
N LYS A 237 -9.70 15.60 6.90
CA LYS A 237 -8.55 14.92 6.25
C LYS A 237 -8.55 13.42 6.53
N LEU A 238 -8.85 13.06 7.79
CA LEU A 238 -8.97 11.65 8.18
C LEU A 238 -10.13 10.98 7.44
N ALA A 239 -11.28 11.65 7.34
CA ALA A 239 -12.44 11.16 6.60
C ALA A 239 -12.11 10.92 5.12
N SER A 240 -11.39 11.85 4.47
CA SER A 240 -10.93 11.73 3.09
C SER A 240 -9.99 10.54 2.91
N ALA A 241 -8.98 10.41 3.76
CA ALA A 241 -8.02 9.29 3.69
C ALA A 241 -8.70 7.93 3.87
N LEU A 242 -9.59 7.80 4.86
CA LEU A 242 -10.37 6.57 5.09
C LEU A 242 -11.23 6.23 3.88
N PHE A 243 -11.86 7.23 3.25
CA PHE A 243 -12.67 7.03 2.06
C PHE A 243 -11.84 6.54 0.87
N GLN A 244 -10.65 7.11 0.63
CA GLN A 244 -9.76 6.66 -0.44
C GLN A 244 -9.29 5.21 -0.22
N ILE A 245 -8.89 4.87 0.99
CA ILE A 245 -8.50 3.49 1.34
C ILE A 245 -9.68 2.53 1.12
N LEU A 246 -10.86 2.90 1.59
CA LEU A 246 -12.07 2.11 1.45
C LEU A 246 -12.46 1.92 -0.02
N GLN A 247 -12.45 2.99 -0.82
CA GLN A 247 -12.79 2.94 -2.23
C GLN A 247 -11.88 1.97 -2.98
N GLU A 248 -10.58 2.05 -2.74
CA GLU A 248 -9.60 1.16 -3.35
C GLU A 248 -9.80 -0.30 -2.91
N ALA A 249 -10.02 -0.53 -1.61
CA ALA A 249 -10.25 -1.87 -1.07
C ALA A 249 -11.52 -2.52 -1.65
N VAL A 250 -12.62 -1.75 -1.77
CA VAL A 250 -13.89 -2.23 -2.35
C VAL A 250 -13.74 -2.49 -3.85
N GLU A 251 -13.03 -1.60 -4.58
CA GLU A 251 -12.78 -1.78 -6.02
C GLU A 251 -11.96 -3.05 -6.26
N ASN A 252 -10.92 -3.28 -5.48
CA ASN A 252 -10.12 -4.50 -5.54
C ASN A 252 -10.96 -5.76 -5.24
N ALA A 253 -11.86 -5.69 -4.26
CA ALA A 253 -12.77 -6.79 -3.96
C ALA A 253 -13.70 -7.09 -5.15
N VAL A 254 -14.32 -6.07 -5.74
CA VAL A 254 -15.25 -6.22 -6.87
C VAL A 254 -14.54 -6.74 -8.13
N GLN A 255 -13.34 -6.24 -8.45
CA GLN A 255 -12.65 -6.57 -9.69
C GLN A 255 -11.83 -7.86 -9.62
N HIS A 256 -11.23 -8.17 -8.46
CA HIS A 256 -10.18 -9.17 -8.38
C HIS A 256 -10.50 -10.36 -7.49
N SER A 257 -11.38 -10.21 -6.49
CA SER A 257 -11.55 -11.26 -5.49
C SER A 257 -12.50 -12.39 -5.92
N GLY A 258 -13.46 -12.10 -6.82
CA GLY A 258 -14.55 -13.03 -7.14
C GLY A 258 -15.47 -13.30 -5.96
N CYS A 259 -15.53 -12.39 -4.99
CA CYS A 259 -16.34 -12.54 -3.78
C CYS A 259 -17.84 -12.49 -4.05
N SER A 260 -18.63 -13.07 -3.13
CA SER A 260 -20.08 -12.96 -3.09
C SER A 260 -20.57 -11.99 -2.00
N ALA A 261 -19.69 -11.55 -1.11
CA ALA A 261 -20.04 -10.62 -0.05
C ALA A 261 -18.86 -9.68 0.26
N ILE A 262 -19.19 -8.41 0.48
CA ILE A 262 -18.27 -7.38 0.95
C ILE A 262 -18.88 -6.74 2.19
N GLU A 263 -18.12 -6.63 3.25
CA GLU A 263 -18.51 -5.99 4.50
C GLU A 263 -17.60 -4.81 4.78
N ILE A 264 -18.19 -3.64 5.01
CA ILE A 264 -17.53 -2.39 5.32
C ILE A 264 -17.92 -1.98 6.73
N ALA A 265 -16.96 -1.79 7.62
CA ALA A 265 -17.18 -1.30 8.97
C ALA A 265 -16.31 -0.08 9.25
N VAL A 266 -16.92 1.00 9.78
CA VAL A 266 -16.20 2.16 10.30
C VAL A 266 -16.70 2.41 11.71
N LYS A 267 -15.78 2.29 12.68
CA LYS A 267 -16.10 2.32 14.11
C LYS A 267 -15.22 3.31 14.84
N SER A 268 -15.79 3.99 15.83
CA SER A 268 -15.03 4.70 16.86
C SER A 268 -14.60 3.70 17.94
N THR A 269 -13.34 3.80 18.36
CA THR A 269 -12.78 3.02 19.47
C THR A 269 -12.24 3.96 20.53
N ARG A 270 -11.83 3.42 21.69
CA ARG A 270 -11.20 4.23 22.74
C ARG A 270 -9.88 4.89 22.30
N THR A 271 -9.19 4.28 21.34
CA THR A 271 -7.90 4.74 20.81
C THR A 271 -8.03 5.54 19.52
N GLY A 272 -9.24 5.66 18.96
CA GLY A 272 -9.50 6.42 17.72
C GLY A 272 -10.45 5.74 16.77
N THR A 273 -10.19 5.82 15.48
CA THR A 273 -11.07 5.28 14.42
C THR A 273 -10.48 4.05 13.78
N VAL A 274 -11.33 3.06 13.47
CA VAL A 274 -10.99 1.86 12.73
C VAL A 274 -11.91 1.75 11.52
N LEU A 275 -11.31 1.63 10.34
CA LEU A 275 -11.93 1.18 9.10
C LEU A 275 -11.56 -0.28 8.87
N GLU A 276 -12.53 -1.10 8.50
CA GLU A 276 -12.33 -2.47 8.07
C GLU A 276 -13.18 -2.75 6.82
N VAL A 277 -12.54 -3.26 5.78
CA VAL A 277 -13.18 -3.75 4.55
C VAL A 277 -12.81 -5.21 4.40
N ARG A 278 -13.81 -6.08 4.39
CA ARG A 278 -13.64 -7.53 4.28
C ARG A 278 -14.41 -8.08 3.10
N ASP A 279 -13.77 -8.89 2.29
CA ASP A 279 -14.41 -9.72 1.27
C ASP A 279 -14.23 -11.21 1.58
N ASN A 280 -15.14 -12.02 1.07
CA ASN A 280 -15.08 -13.48 1.16
C ASN A 280 -14.61 -14.13 -0.16
N GLY A 281 -13.77 -13.45 -0.90
CA GLY A 281 -13.27 -13.92 -2.19
C GLY A 281 -12.12 -14.92 -2.08
N ARG A 282 -11.43 -15.13 -3.21
CA ARG A 282 -10.33 -16.09 -3.32
C ARG A 282 -9.07 -15.72 -2.54
N GLY A 283 -8.95 -14.46 -2.07
CA GLY A 283 -7.76 -13.96 -1.41
C GLY A 283 -6.47 -14.09 -2.23
N PHE A 284 -5.35 -13.86 -1.59
CA PHE A 284 -4.00 -14.02 -2.15
C PHE A 284 -3.00 -14.37 -1.05
N ASP A 285 -1.80 -14.80 -1.43
CA ASP A 285 -0.71 -15.02 -0.48
C ASP A 285 0.00 -13.69 -0.19
N PRO A 286 0.05 -13.22 1.06
CA PRO A 286 0.78 -12.00 1.42
C PRO A 286 2.27 -12.03 1.02
N ALA A 287 2.89 -13.20 0.91
CA ALA A 287 4.26 -13.35 0.43
C ALA A 287 4.43 -12.92 -1.04
N ASP A 288 3.36 -13.01 -1.86
CA ASP A 288 3.36 -12.51 -3.23
C ASP A 288 3.51 -10.99 -3.29
N LEU A 289 3.11 -10.26 -2.23
CA LEU A 289 3.27 -8.80 -2.10
C LEU A 289 4.71 -8.40 -1.76
N VAL A 290 5.45 -9.25 -1.05
CA VAL A 290 6.84 -9.01 -0.68
C VAL A 290 7.77 -9.21 -1.89
N SER A 291 7.41 -10.09 -2.81
CA SER A 291 8.21 -10.45 -3.99
C SER A 291 8.14 -9.44 -5.16
N GLY A 292 7.64 -8.20 -4.93
CA GLY A 292 7.68 -7.12 -5.93
C GLY A 292 6.46 -7.00 -6.84
N ARG A 293 5.40 -7.77 -6.61
CA ARG A 293 4.11 -7.66 -7.33
C ARG A 293 3.08 -6.78 -6.62
N ARG A 294 3.54 -5.72 -5.94
CA ARG A 294 2.61 -4.75 -5.32
C ARG A 294 1.88 -3.99 -6.41
N GLY A 295 0.57 -4.15 -6.49
CA GLY A 295 -0.27 -3.35 -7.38
C GLY A 295 -0.31 -1.88 -6.95
N LEU A 296 -0.63 -0.97 -7.89
CA LEU A 296 -0.76 0.46 -7.63
C LEU A 296 -1.74 0.77 -6.50
N GLY A 297 -2.83 0.01 -6.39
CA GLY A 297 -3.84 0.18 -5.36
C GLY A 297 -3.31 0.01 -3.93
N LEU A 298 -2.41 -0.96 -3.71
CA LEU A 298 -1.78 -1.16 -2.42
C LEU A 298 -0.89 0.02 -2.02
N LEU A 299 -0.09 0.52 -2.98
CA LEU A 299 0.75 1.70 -2.76
C LEU A 299 -0.09 2.96 -2.49
N SER A 300 -1.23 3.08 -3.15
CA SER A 300 -2.20 4.16 -2.92
C SER A 300 -2.77 4.11 -1.50
N MET A 301 -3.23 2.94 -1.05
CA MET A 301 -3.75 2.76 0.32
C MET A 301 -2.67 3.04 1.39
N GLU A 302 -1.43 2.55 1.19
CA GLU A 302 -0.30 2.86 2.07
C GLU A 302 -0.02 4.37 2.13
N HIS A 303 -0.10 5.05 0.98
CA HIS A 303 0.11 6.50 0.91
C HIS A 303 -0.93 7.28 1.71
N TYR A 304 -2.23 6.99 1.52
CA TYR A 304 -3.30 7.66 2.25
C TYR A 304 -3.26 7.36 3.74
N ALA A 305 -2.95 6.13 4.12
CA ALA A 305 -2.77 5.76 5.53
C ALA A 305 -1.63 6.56 6.17
N ALA A 306 -0.47 6.64 5.51
CA ALA A 306 0.67 7.40 6.01
C ALA A 306 0.38 8.90 6.12
N GLN A 307 -0.34 9.51 5.16
CA GLN A 307 -0.74 10.92 5.22
C GLN A 307 -1.66 11.25 6.39
N ALA A 308 -2.53 10.30 6.76
CA ALA A 308 -3.48 10.48 7.86
C ALA A 308 -2.96 9.95 9.20
N GLY A 309 -1.71 9.45 9.25
CA GLY A 309 -1.15 8.85 10.46
C GLY A 309 -1.85 7.56 10.88
N LEU A 310 -2.39 6.80 9.94
CA LEU A 310 -3.07 5.52 10.16
C LEU A 310 -2.09 4.36 10.00
N GLU A 311 -2.31 3.32 10.77
CA GLU A 311 -1.70 2.01 10.56
C GLU A 311 -2.58 1.19 9.61
N LEU A 312 -2.01 0.78 8.47
CA LEU A 312 -2.67 -0.05 7.47
C LEU A 312 -2.20 -1.50 7.61
N THR A 313 -3.15 -2.40 7.79
CA THR A 313 -2.92 -3.85 7.84
C THR A 313 -3.77 -4.53 6.77
N ILE A 314 -3.15 -5.37 5.96
CA ILE A 314 -3.84 -6.17 4.95
C ILE A 314 -3.57 -7.63 5.26
N THR A 315 -4.63 -8.37 5.54
CA THR A 315 -4.58 -9.81 5.78
C THR A 315 -5.37 -10.52 4.69
N SER A 316 -4.78 -11.54 4.10
CA SER A 316 -5.42 -12.32 3.05
C SER A 316 -4.99 -13.77 3.12
N THR A 317 -5.92 -14.68 2.86
CA THR A 317 -5.62 -16.09 2.65
C THR A 317 -6.48 -16.61 1.50
N ARG A 318 -6.01 -17.65 0.82
CA ARG A 318 -6.73 -18.25 -0.32
C ARG A 318 -8.06 -18.90 0.07
N GLU A 319 -8.35 -19.01 1.35
CA GLU A 319 -9.56 -19.67 1.86
C GLU A 319 -10.59 -18.70 2.46
N THR A 320 -10.15 -17.55 2.97
CA THR A 320 -11.00 -16.63 3.76
C THR A 320 -11.22 -15.27 3.13
N GLY A 321 -10.61 -15.01 1.95
CA GLY A 321 -10.67 -13.73 1.26
C GLY A 321 -9.67 -12.71 1.81
N THR A 322 -9.99 -11.42 1.69
CA THR A 322 -9.10 -10.32 2.08
C THR A 322 -9.77 -9.41 3.09
N THR A 323 -8.98 -8.96 4.06
CA THR A 323 -9.38 -7.92 5.01
C THR A 323 -8.35 -6.78 4.95
N VAL A 324 -8.83 -5.58 4.64
CA VAL A 324 -8.08 -4.33 4.71
C VAL A 324 -8.52 -3.57 5.95
N ARG A 325 -7.59 -3.30 6.85
CA ARG A 325 -7.84 -2.58 8.09
C ARG A 325 -6.95 -1.34 8.16
N ALA A 326 -7.55 -0.17 8.37
CA ALA A 326 -6.85 1.07 8.66
C ALA A 326 -7.30 1.60 10.03
N ALA A 327 -6.36 1.85 10.92
CA ALA A 327 -6.65 2.24 12.29
C ALA A 327 -5.73 3.38 12.74
N THR A 328 -6.23 4.26 13.60
CA THR A 328 -5.36 5.16 14.37
C THR A 328 -4.43 4.32 15.25
N PRO A 329 -3.11 4.60 15.26
CA PRO A 329 -2.17 3.88 16.12
C PRO A 329 -2.59 3.96 17.59
N GLU A 330 -2.46 2.86 18.32
CA GLU A 330 -2.56 2.92 19.77
C GLU A 330 -1.43 3.80 20.30
N ALA A 331 -1.80 4.84 21.06
CA ALA A 331 -0.79 5.64 21.75
C ALA A 331 0.01 4.68 22.65
N ALA A 332 1.30 4.53 22.38
CA ALA A 332 2.17 3.83 23.30
C ALA A 332 2.03 4.50 24.67
N GLU A 333 1.51 3.77 25.65
CA GLU A 333 1.49 4.22 27.03
C GLU A 333 2.95 4.61 27.40
N ARG A 334 3.13 5.91 27.66
CA ARG A 334 4.40 6.45 28.15
C ARG A 334 4.47 6.27 29.65
#